data_4cfa94f5696a08e0713a910e7977ec95
#
_entry.id   4cfa94f5696a08e0713a910e7977ec95
#
_cell.length_a   1.000
_cell.length_b   1.000
_cell.length_c   1.000
_cell.angle_alpha   90.00
_cell.angle_beta   90.00
_cell.angle_gamma   90.00
#
_symmetry.space_group_name_H-M   'P 1'
#
loop_
_entity.id
_entity.type
_entity.pdbx_description
1 polymer ?
#
loop_
_entity_poly.entity_id
_entity_poly.type
_entity_poly.pdbx_seq_one_letter_code
_entity_poly.pdbx_strand_id
1 'polypeptide(L)'
;MNRTTPRTTPRTTPGTTPPASSSSPASYVAPGAARRWKPSPFVTGSAALHVGAAATLVAQPALWPWAVGSLVTSHLALVAAGLWPRSTLLGLNWTALPESAGRQIALTIDDGPDPEVTPRVLDLLDRYDARATFFCIGDRALRHPHCVEAIVARGHAVENHSQRHRHNFSLLGPRALEREIAAAQQTLTDISGSRPLFFRAPAGLRNPFLEPVLCRLGLHLASWTRRGFDTRTRDATLVTQRLLRGLGPRDILLVHDGNPARDARNQPVVLDVLPRVLEAAAATQLRCTTLRAAIAPGAEDA
;
A
#
# COMPACT_ATOMS: atom_id res chain seq x y z
N MET A 1 36.24 -47.63 -54.23
CA MET A 1 36.28 -48.23 -52.88
C MET A 1 35.83 -47.15 -51.83
N ASN A 2 34.52 -47.19 -51.54
CA ASN A 2 33.89 -46.28 -50.62
C ASN A 2 33.93 -46.85 -49.20
N ARG A 3 34.49 -46.12 -48.23
CA ARG A 3 34.35 -46.46 -46.83
C ARG A 3 33.47 -45.42 -46.16
N THR A 4 32.27 -45.85 -45.82
CA THR A 4 31.28 -45.13 -44.98
C THR A 4 31.64 -45.28 -43.48
N THR A 5 31.83 -44.16 -42.80
CA THR A 5 31.97 -44.11 -41.33
C THR A 5 30.60 -43.86 -40.68
N PRO A 6 30.26 -44.51 -39.59
CA PRO A 6 28.96 -44.33 -38.90
C PRO A 6 28.97 -43.09 -37.96
N ARG A 7 27.88 -42.33 -38.03
CA ARG A 7 27.59 -41.11 -37.27
C ARG A 7 27.05 -41.52 -35.87
N THR A 8 27.78 -41.20 -34.84
CA THR A 8 27.34 -41.36 -33.44
C THR A 8 26.43 -40.22 -33.06
N THR A 9 25.20 -40.54 -32.63
CA THR A 9 24.23 -39.62 -32.01
C THR A 9 24.57 -39.43 -30.55
N PRO A 10 24.47 -38.19 -29.98
CA PRO A 10 24.64 -37.98 -28.56
C PRO A 10 23.35 -38.34 -27.80
N ARG A 11 23.54 -39.09 -26.73
CA ARG A 11 22.50 -39.52 -25.77
C ARG A 11 22.10 -38.33 -24.92
N THR A 12 20.84 -37.88 -25.02
CA THR A 12 20.22 -36.88 -24.11
C THR A 12 19.89 -37.53 -22.78
N THR A 13 20.47 -37.00 -21.73
CA THR A 13 20.10 -37.29 -20.33
C THR A 13 18.78 -36.58 -19.96
N PRO A 14 17.85 -37.20 -19.24
CA PRO A 14 16.63 -36.51 -18.79
C PRO A 14 16.96 -35.53 -17.71
N GLY A 15 16.65 -34.23 -17.95
CA GLY A 15 16.74 -33.18 -16.95
C GLY A 15 15.71 -33.38 -15.83
N THR A 16 16.19 -33.45 -14.61
CA THR A 16 15.38 -33.38 -13.39
C THR A 16 14.76 -31.98 -13.25
N THR A 17 13.46 -31.92 -13.43
CA THR A 17 12.64 -30.73 -13.13
C THR A 17 12.59 -30.53 -11.60
N PRO A 18 12.90 -29.34 -11.05
CA PRO A 18 12.69 -29.09 -9.64
C PRO A 18 11.20 -29.04 -9.31
N PRO A 19 10.77 -29.42 -8.10
CA PRO A 19 9.36 -29.41 -7.72
C PRO A 19 8.83 -27.97 -7.69
N ALA A 20 7.72 -27.73 -8.39
CA ALA A 20 6.98 -26.50 -8.35
C ALA A 20 6.44 -26.29 -6.93
N SER A 21 6.91 -25.23 -6.25
CA SER A 21 6.32 -24.77 -5.01
C SER A 21 4.92 -24.21 -5.31
N SER A 22 3.90 -25.00 -4.96
CA SER A 22 2.50 -24.58 -5.04
C SER A 22 2.18 -23.60 -3.91
N SER A 23 2.50 -22.33 -4.11
CA SER A 23 1.84 -21.23 -3.42
C SER A 23 0.56 -20.93 -4.21
N SER A 24 -0.59 -21.37 -3.69
CA SER A 24 -1.91 -21.02 -4.25
C SER A 24 -2.01 -19.51 -4.42
N PRO A 25 -2.39 -19.00 -5.60
CA PRO A 25 -2.63 -17.57 -5.78
C PRO A 25 -3.79 -17.18 -4.87
N ALA A 26 -3.59 -16.13 -4.06
CA ALA A 26 -4.69 -15.50 -3.34
C ALA A 26 -5.81 -15.22 -4.34
N SER A 27 -6.98 -15.83 -4.12
CA SER A 27 -8.14 -15.72 -4.99
C SER A 27 -8.42 -14.23 -5.28
N TYR A 28 -8.32 -13.84 -6.54
CA TYR A 28 -8.64 -12.51 -7.03
C TYR A 28 -10.13 -12.23 -6.75
N VAL A 29 -10.38 -11.30 -5.85
CA VAL A 29 -11.74 -10.78 -5.60
C VAL A 29 -11.87 -9.51 -6.41
N ALA A 30 -12.95 -9.42 -7.21
CA ALA A 30 -13.22 -8.25 -8.03
C ALA A 30 -13.14 -6.95 -7.21
N PRO A 31 -12.44 -5.92 -7.70
CA PRO A 31 -12.27 -4.67 -6.98
C PRO A 31 -13.61 -4.03 -6.60
N GLY A 32 -13.74 -3.55 -5.36
CA GLY A 32 -14.93 -2.84 -4.88
C GLY A 32 -16.06 -3.69 -4.30
N ALA A 33 -16.02 -5.02 -4.42
CA ALA A 33 -16.97 -5.90 -3.75
C ALA A 33 -16.59 -6.10 -2.26
N ALA A 34 -17.60 -6.13 -1.38
CA ALA A 34 -17.40 -6.49 0.02
C ALA A 34 -16.73 -7.87 0.11
N ARG A 35 -15.67 -7.97 0.90
CA ARG A 35 -14.91 -9.20 1.09
C ARG A 35 -15.27 -9.86 2.41
N ARG A 36 -15.36 -11.19 2.44
CA ARG A 36 -15.48 -11.91 3.71
C ARG A 36 -14.16 -11.78 4.47
N TRP A 37 -14.21 -11.14 5.63
CA TRP A 37 -13.04 -11.07 6.51
C TRP A 37 -12.65 -12.45 7.02
N LYS A 38 -11.35 -12.76 6.94
CA LYS A 38 -10.73 -13.92 7.56
C LYS A 38 -9.62 -13.41 8.47
N PRO A 39 -9.68 -13.67 9.79
CA PRO A 39 -8.61 -13.23 10.68
C PRO A 39 -7.28 -13.89 10.28
N SER A 40 -6.20 -13.15 10.40
CA SER A 40 -4.86 -13.70 10.20
C SER A 40 -4.54 -14.76 11.27
N PRO A 41 -3.59 -15.68 11.02
CA PRO A 41 -3.14 -16.64 12.03
C PRO A 41 -2.69 -15.96 13.32
N PHE A 42 -2.07 -14.80 13.23
CA PHE A 42 -1.64 -14.00 14.39
C PHE A 42 -2.83 -13.48 15.21
N VAL A 43 -3.86 -12.95 14.57
CA VAL A 43 -5.10 -12.49 15.25
C VAL A 43 -5.85 -13.68 15.84
N THR A 44 -5.95 -14.79 15.12
CA THR A 44 -6.57 -16.03 15.62
C THR A 44 -5.83 -16.58 16.84
N GLY A 45 -4.49 -16.62 16.77
CA GLY A 45 -3.65 -17.07 17.89
C GLY A 45 -3.80 -16.17 19.12
N SER A 46 -3.85 -14.84 18.91
CA SER A 46 -4.12 -13.89 20.00
C SER A 46 -5.50 -14.15 20.65
N ALA A 47 -6.55 -14.36 19.86
CA ALA A 47 -7.88 -14.67 20.39
C ALA A 47 -7.90 -16.01 21.17
N ALA A 48 -7.26 -17.04 20.63
CA ALA A 48 -7.14 -18.34 21.32
C ALA A 48 -6.38 -18.21 22.66
N LEU A 49 -5.33 -17.39 22.70
CA LEU A 49 -4.59 -17.09 23.93
C LEU A 49 -5.49 -16.46 25.01
N HIS A 50 -6.38 -15.53 24.62
CA HIS A 50 -7.32 -14.91 25.55
C HIS A 50 -8.29 -15.95 26.16
N VAL A 51 -8.81 -16.85 25.31
CA VAL A 51 -9.68 -17.94 25.79
C VAL A 51 -8.91 -18.87 26.71
N GLY A 52 -7.69 -19.27 26.33
CA GLY A 52 -6.81 -20.13 27.17
C GLY A 52 -6.47 -19.47 28.51
N ALA A 53 -6.11 -18.20 28.51
CA ALA A 53 -5.82 -17.46 29.74
C ALA A 53 -7.04 -17.39 30.67
N ALA A 54 -8.23 -17.12 30.13
CA ALA A 54 -9.47 -17.13 30.89
C ALA A 54 -9.77 -18.52 31.49
N ALA A 55 -9.62 -19.59 30.70
CA ALA A 55 -9.80 -20.97 31.18
C ALA A 55 -8.79 -21.33 32.29
N THR A 56 -7.53 -20.92 32.16
CA THR A 56 -6.49 -21.11 33.16
C THR A 56 -6.85 -20.40 34.47
N LEU A 57 -7.35 -19.17 34.41
CA LEU A 57 -7.74 -18.42 35.62
C LEU A 57 -8.90 -19.09 36.37
N VAL A 58 -9.82 -19.71 35.64
CA VAL A 58 -10.94 -20.47 36.24
C VAL A 58 -10.48 -21.81 36.83
N ALA A 59 -9.67 -22.57 36.10
CA ALA A 59 -9.27 -23.95 36.50
C ALA A 59 -8.15 -23.93 37.53
N GLN A 60 -7.20 -22.99 37.45
CA GLN A 60 -6.00 -22.91 38.29
C GLN A 60 -5.68 -21.45 38.64
N PRO A 61 -6.43 -20.80 39.56
CA PRO A 61 -6.26 -19.38 39.89
C PRO A 61 -4.84 -19.00 40.31
N ALA A 62 -4.07 -19.92 40.87
CA ALA A 62 -2.67 -19.68 41.26
C ALA A 62 -1.76 -19.32 40.07
N LEU A 63 -2.16 -19.65 38.84
CA LEU A 63 -1.42 -19.33 37.62
C LEU A 63 -1.74 -17.94 37.06
N TRP A 64 -2.47 -17.08 37.79
CA TRP A 64 -2.86 -15.76 37.35
C TRP A 64 -1.69 -14.89 36.81
N PRO A 65 -0.46 -14.93 37.39
CA PRO A 65 0.63 -14.10 36.86
C PRO A 65 1.02 -14.50 35.42
N TRP A 66 0.99 -15.80 35.13
CA TRP A 66 1.28 -16.32 33.79
C TRP A 66 0.17 -15.99 32.78
N ALA A 67 -1.09 -16.09 33.19
CA ALA A 67 -2.24 -15.72 32.38
C ALA A 67 -2.18 -14.22 32.03
N VAL A 68 -1.99 -13.35 33.02
CA VAL A 68 -1.88 -11.90 32.81
C VAL A 68 -0.64 -11.56 31.98
N GLY A 69 0.53 -12.16 32.28
CA GLY A 69 1.75 -11.92 31.53
C GLY A 69 1.61 -12.30 30.04
N SER A 70 0.94 -13.41 29.72
CA SER A 70 0.68 -13.81 28.35
C SER A 70 -0.27 -12.84 27.63
N LEU A 71 -1.31 -12.35 28.28
CA LEU A 71 -2.22 -11.34 27.72
C LEU A 71 -1.51 -10.02 27.43
N VAL A 72 -0.72 -9.52 28.40
CA VAL A 72 0.09 -8.30 28.21
C VAL A 72 1.03 -8.46 27.02
N THR A 73 1.73 -9.58 26.93
CA THR A 73 2.64 -9.88 25.81
C THR A 73 1.89 -9.87 24.48
N SER A 74 0.72 -10.51 24.42
CA SER A 74 -0.12 -10.54 23.22
C SER A 74 -0.57 -9.13 22.79
N HIS A 75 -0.99 -8.30 23.75
CA HIS A 75 -1.39 -6.92 23.46
C HIS A 75 -0.21 -6.08 22.96
N LEU A 76 0.96 -6.21 23.58
CA LEU A 76 2.17 -5.52 23.11
C LEU A 76 2.54 -5.94 21.69
N ALA A 77 2.42 -7.23 21.36
CA ALA A 77 2.66 -7.74 20.02
C ALA A 77 1.63 -7.19 19.00
N LEU A 78 0.33 -7.10 19.37
CA LEU A 78 -0.71 -6.49 18.55
C LEU A 78 -0.43 -4.99 18.29
N VAL A 79 -0.01 -4.27 19.33
CA VAL A 79 0.37 -2.86 19.23
C VAL A 79 1.59 -2.71 18.32
N ALA A 80 2.64 -3.51 18.52
CA ALA A 80 3.85 -3.47 17.68
C ALA A 80 3.52 -3.75 16.21
N ALA A 81 2.65 -4.74 15.93
CA ALA A 81 2.17 -5.03 14.59
C ALA A 81 1.39 -3.86 13.97
N GLY A 82 0.63 -3.12 14.77
CA GLY A 82 -0.12 -1.92 14.35
C GLY A 82 0.77 -0.70 14.12
N LEU A 83 1.86 -0.56 14.88
CA LEU A 83 2.83 0.52 14.74
C LEU A 83 3.82 0.28 13.60
N TRP A 84 3.88 -0.92 13.04
CA TRP A 84 4.70 -1.24 11.86
C TRP A 84 3.86 -1.14 10.57
N PRO A 85 3.99 -0.06 9.79
CA PRO A 85 3.13 0.22 8.64
C PRO A 85 3.10 -0.90 7.59
N ARG A 86 4.21 -1.61 7.40
CA ARG A 86 4.34 -2.70 6.44
C ARG A 86 4.03 -4.10 6.99
N SER A 87 3.60 -4.20 8.24
CA SER A 87 3.20 -5.49 8.82
C SER A 87 2.06 -6.14 8.01
N THR A 88 2.04 -7.46 7.92
CA THR A 88 0.94 -8.26 7.39
C THR A 88 0.25 -9.07 8.49
N LEU A 89 0.73 -8.95 9.74
CA LEU A 89 0.23 -9.70 10.88
C LEU A 89 -1.25 -9.43 11.21
N LEU A 90 -1.71 -8.19 11.00
CA LEU A 90 -3.09 -7.79 11.29
C LEU A 90 -4.06 -7.98 10.11
N GLY A 91 -3.59 -8.53 8.98
CA GLY A 91 -4.39 -8.73 7.77
C GLY A 91 -3.62 -8.37 6.51
N LEU A 92 -4.31 -8.45 5.36
CA LEU A 92 -3.73 -8.16 4.05
C LEU A 92 -3.22 -6.72 3.98
N ASN A 93 -2.06 -6.53 3.39
CA ASN A 93 -1.43 -5.21 3.22
C ASN A 93 -0.56 -5.22 1.97
N TRP A 94 -0.89 -4.38 1.03
CA TRP A 94 -0.13 -4.20 -0.20
C TRP A 94 1.13 -3.39 0.09
N THR A 95 2.25 -4.08 0.24
CA THR A 95 3.57 -3.48 0.48
C THR A 95 4.44 -3.48 -0.78
N ALA A 96 4.02 -4.19 -1.83
CA ALA A 96 4.60 -4.24 -3.16
C ALA A 96 3.49 -4.54 -4.16
N LEU A 97 3.72 -4.25 -5.45
CA LEU A 97 2.83 -4.65 -6.53
C LEU A 97 2.84 -6.17 -6.73
N PRO A 98 1.78 -6.76 -7.33
CA PRO A 98 1.72 -8.18 -7.63
C PRO A 98 2.80 -8.57 -8.66
N GLU A 99 3.08 -9.87 -8.78
CA GLU A 99 4.08 -10.37 -9.74
C GLU A 99 3.72 -10.08 -11.18
N SER A 100 2.42 -10.06 -11.49
CA SER A 100 1.89 -9.70 -12.80
C SER A 100 2.24 -8.29 -13.25
N ALA A 101 2.55 -7.36 -12.35
CA ALA A 101 2.97 -6.01 -12.68
C ALA A 101 4.35 -5.93 -13.38
N GLY A 102 5.15 -7.01 -13.35
CA GLY A 102 6.43 -7.08 -14.07
C GLY A 102 7.38 -5.94 -13.69
N ARG A 103 7.82 -5.16 -14.68
CA ARG A 103 8.76 -4.02 -14.48
C ARG A 103 8.08 -2.70 -14.15
N GLN A 104 6.91 -2.73 -13.53
CA GLN A 104 6.21 -1.53 -13.08
C GLN A 104 6.54 -1.20 -11.63
N ILE A 105 6.42 0.09 -11.29
CA ILE A 105 6.43 0.63 -9.93
C ILE A 105 5.17 1.48 -9.72
N ALA A 106 4.68 1.60 -8.50
CA ALA A 106 3.61 2.54 -8.18
C ALA A 106 4.19 3.76 -7.47
N LEU A 107 4.01 4.93 -8.07
CA LEU A 107 4.20 6.19 -7.39
C LEU A 107 2.90 6.52 -6.65
N THR A 108 2.96 6.69 -5.32
CA THR A 108 1.80 7.01 -4.49
C THR A 108 2.02 8.30 -3.73
N ILE A 109 0.98 9.14 -3.67
CA ILE A 109 1.04 10.51 -3.20
C ILE A 109 -0.06 10.70 -2.16
N ASP A 110 0.31 11.06 -0.93
CA ASP A 110 -0.59 11.11 0.22
C ASP A 110 -0.89 12.56 0.66
N ASP A 111 -1.91 12.68 1.51
CA ASP A 111 -2.32 13.88 2.23
C ASP A 111 -2.99 14.97 1.36
N GLY A 112 -3.02 14.87 0.06
CA GLY A 112 -3.67 15.80 -0.85
C GLY A 112 -5.21 15.75 -0.82
N PRO A 113 -5.86 16.54 -1.69
CA PRO A 113 -5.24 17.51 -2.59
C PRO A 113 -4.82 18.80 -1.88
N ASP A 114 -3.77 19.42 -2.39
CA ASP A 114 -3.32 20.76 -2.01
C ASP A 114 -3.39 21.71 -3.21
N PRO A 115 -4.04 22.88 -3.11
CA PRO A 115 -4.29 23.76 -4.27
C PRO A 115 -3.02 24.38 -4.87
N GLU A 116 -1.92 24.45 -4.11
CA GLU A 116 -0.62 24.94 -4.60
C GLU A 116 0.25 23.82 -5.17
N VAL A 117 0.29 22.69 -4.47
CA VAL A 117 1.26 21.62 -4.75
C VAL A 117 0.74 20.61 -5.75
N THR A 118 -0.51 20.15 -5.59
CA THR A 118 -1.09 19.12 -6.46
C THR A 118 -1.04 19.45 -7.94
N PRO A 119 -1.41 20.68 -8.41
CA PRO A 119 -1.30 21.01 -9.82
C PRO A 119 0.13 20.92 -10.36
N ARG A 120 1.12 21.37 -9.58
CA ARG A 120 2.54 21.33 -9.96
C ARG A 120 3.07 19.89 -10.02
N VAL A 121 2.59 19.01 -9.12
CA VAL A 121 2.88 17.58 -9.16
C VAL A 121 2.31 16.95 -10.43
N LEU A 122 1.06 17.28 -10.78
CA LEU A 122 0.42 16.81 -12.01
C LEU A 122 1.19 17.22 -13.26
N ASP A 123 1.65 18.50 -13.32
CA ASP A 123 2.46 19.01 -14.44
C ASP A 123 3.81 18.29 -14.56
N LEU A 124 4.39 17.84 -13.42
CA LEU A 124 5.59 17.01 -13.43
C LEU A 124 5.28 15.61 -13.99
N LEU A 125 4.21 14.96 -13.52
CA LEU A 125 3.81 13.64 -13.98
C LEU A 125 3.53 13.61 -15.49
N ASP A 126 2.84 14.62 -16.02
CA ASP A 126 2.59 14.75 -17.46
C ASP A 126 3.88 14.87 -18.27
N ARG A 127 4.87 15.66 -17.81
CA ARG A 127 6.16 15.82 -18.50
C ARG A 127 6.95 14.51 -18.63
N TYR A 128 6.75 13.58 -17.71
CA TYR A 128 7.43 12.27 -17.71
C TYR A 128 6.52 11.12 -18.17
N ASP A 129 5.33 11.41 -18.70
CA ASP A 129 4.30 10.41 -19.05
C ASP A 129 4.10 9.35 -17.94
N ALA A 130 4.08 9.81 -16.68
CA ALA A 130 3.97 8.96 -15.51
C ALA A 130 2.53 8.96 -14.98
N ARG A 131 2.07 7.80 -14.49
CA ARG A 131 0.79 7.69 -13.79
C ARG A 131 1.02 7.41 -12.32
N ALA A 132 0.19 8.02 -11.45
CA ALA A 132 0.32 7.94 -10.01
C ALA A 132 -1.02 7.66 -9.33
N THR A 133 -0.96 7.21 -8.08
CA THR A 133 -2.12 7.00 -7.22
C THR A 133 -2.10 8.05 -6.10
N PHE A 134 -3.16 8.85 -6.01
CA PHE A 134 -3.32 9.88 -4.98
C PHE A 134 -4.24 9.37 -3.87
N PHE A 135 -3.72 9.24 -2.66
CA PHE A 135 -4.50 8.96 -1.46
C PHE A 135 -4.99 10.28 -0.86
N CYS A 136 -6.21 10.66 -1.24
CA CYS A 136 -6.80 11.94 -0.89
C CYS A 136 -7.52 11.91 0.45
N ILE A 137 -7.36 12.99 1.23
CA ILE A 137 -8.14 13.25 2.44
C ILE A 137 -9.49 13.83 2.04
N GLY A 138 -10.60 13.23 2.51
CA GLY A 138 -11.96 13.64 2.14
C GLY A 138 -12.24 15.12 2.41
N ASP A 139 -11.88 15.64 3.58
CA ASP A 139 -12.08 17.05 3.93
C ASP A 139 -11.26 18.02 3.05
N ARG A 140 -10.11 17.59 2.53
CA ARG A 140 -9.33 18.37 1.57
C ARG A 140 -9.94 18.30 0.17
N ALA A 141 -10.43 17.14 -0.23
CA ALA A 141 -11.15 16.96 -1.48
C ALA A 141 -12.40 17.82 -1.55
N LEU A 142 -13.18 17.92 -0.46
CA LEU A 142 -14.33 18.82 -0.37
C LEU A 142 -13.96 20.29 -0.53
N ARG A 143 -12.82 20.72 0.01
CA ARG A 143 -12.36 22.11 -0.12
C ARG A 143 -11.78 22.44 -1.50
N HIS A 144 -11.22 21.45 -2.18
CA HIS A 144 -10.52 21.59 -3.45
C HIS A 144 -10.96 20.54 -4.48
N PRO A 145 -12.28 20.47 -4.82
CA PRO A 145 -12.80 19.43 -5.71
C PRO A 145 -12.16 19.48 -7.10
N HIS A 146 -11.87 20.68 -7.61
CA HIS A 146 -11.19 20.86 -8.90
C HIS A 146 -9.82 20.18 -8.99
N CYS A 147 -9.10 20.06 -7.87
CA CYS A 147 -7.84 19.31 -7.85
C CYS A 147 -8.07 17.81 -8.03
N VAL A 148 -9.12 17.27 -7.38
CA VAL A 148 -9.49 15.84 -7.55
C VAL A 148 -9.93 15.55 -8.98
N GLU A 149 -10.75 16.44 -9.57
CA GLU A 149 -11.17 16.35 -10.97
C GLU A 149 -9.96 16.41 -11.92
N ALA A 150 -8.97 17.29 -11.66
CA ALA A 150 -7.75 17.37 -12.43
C ALA A 150 -6.89 16.10 -12.33
N ILE A 151 -6.80 15.48 -11.15
CA ILE A 151 -6.10 14.19 -10.95
C ILE A 151 -6.71 13.13 -11.87
N VAL A 152 -8.05 13.00 -11.86
CA VAL A 152 -8.75 12.00 -12.68
C VAL A 152 -8.65 12.31 -14.17
N ALA A 153 -8.86 13.57 -14.57
CA ALA A 153 -8.80 14.00 -15.97
C ALA A 153 -7.44 13.75 -16.64
N ARG A 154 -6.34 13.70 -15.84
CA ARG A 154 -4.99 13.38 -16.32
C ARG A 154 -4.64 11.89 -16.18
N GLY A 155 -5.64 11.00 -15.93
CA GLY A 155 -5.47 9.55 -15.92
C GLY A 155 -4.80 8.99 -14.66
N HIS A 156 -4.77 9.73 -13.56
CA HIS A 156 -4.30 9.23 -12.27
C HIS A 156 -5.44 8.61 -11.47
N ALA A 157 -5.11 7.79 -10.46
CA ALA A 157 -6.09 7.18 -9.58
C ALA A 157 -6.26 8.00 -8.28
N VAL A 158 -7.52 8.14 -7.83
CA VAL A 158 -7.88 8.73 -6.54
C VAL A 158 -8.28 7.61 -5.60
N GLU A 159 -7.64 7.56 -4.42
CA GLU A 159 -7.83 6.53 -3.41
C GLU A 159 -8.05 7.14 -2.02
N ASN A 160 -8.50 6.34 -1.06
CA ASN A 160 -9.01 6.80 0.22
C ASN A 160 -7.91 6.96 1.29
N HIS A 161 -7.76 8.18 1.85
CA HIS A 161 -6.87 8.48 2.96
C HIS A 161 -7.61 8.98 4.22
N SER A 162 -8.79 8.42 4.51
CA SER A 162 -9.75 8.82 5.55
C SER A 162 -10.40 10.19 5.30
N GLN A 163 -11.48 10.49 6.04
CA GLN A 163 -12.18 11.77 5.87
C GLN A 163 -11.37 12.95 6.44
N ARG A 164 -10.82 12.80 7.64
CA ARG A 164 -10.24 13.90 8.44
C ARG A 164 -8.75 13.76 8.70
N HIS A 165 -8.15 12.64 8.34
CA HIS A 165 -6.76 12.33 8.65
C HIS A 165 -6.42 12.54 10.14
N ARG A 166 -7.22 11.94 11.03
CA ARG A 166 -7.10 12.14 12.49
C ARG A 166 -5.79 11.58 13.02
N HIS A 167 -5.09 12.34 13.86
CA HIS A 167 -3.84 11.87 14.50
C HIS A 167 -4.03 10.62 15.39
N ASN A 168 -5.22 10.44 15.95
CA ASN A 168 -5.58 9.27 16.76
C ASN A 168 -6.31 8.19 15.97
N PHE A 169 -6.17 8.15 14.62
CA PHE A 169 -6.87 7.21 13.75
C PHE A 169 -6.68 5.75 14.19
N SER A 170 -5.45 5.35 14.52
CA SER A 170 -5.12 3.98 14.96
C SER A 170 -5.70 3.59 16.33
N LEU A 171 -6.26 4.54 17.08
CA LEU A 171 -6.92 4.30 18.38
C LEU A 171 -8.45 4.24 18.26
N LEU A 172 -8.99 4.45 17.06
CA LEU A 172 -10.44 4.41 16.85
C LEU A 172 -10.98 2.99 16.95
N GLY A 173 -12.15 2.85 17.60
CA GLY A 173 -12.91 1.59 17.59
C GLY A 173 -13.57 1.34 16.22
N PRO A 174 -14.10 0.11 15.98
CA PRO A 174 -14.56 -0.33 14.67
C PRO A 174 -15.63 0.57 14.05
N ARG A 175 -16.62 1.03 14.83
CA ARG A 175 -17.67 1.94 14.32
C ARG A 175 -17.15 3.31 13.91
N ALA A 176 -16.12 3.82 14.64
CA ALA A 176 -15.52 5.12 14.33
C ALA A 176 -14.60 5.03 13.09
N LEU A 177 -13.84 3.93 12.95
CA LEU A 177 -13.08 3.62 11.74
C LEU A 177 -14.00 3.56 10.51
N GLU A 178 -15.10 2.82 10.62
CA GLU A 178 -16.06 2.65 9.53
C GLU A 178 -16.65 3.99 9.08
N ARG A 179 -17.12 4.82 10.03
CA ARG A 179 -17.63 6.16 9.70
C ARG A 179 -16.60 7.04 9.01
N GLU A 180 -15.36 7.05 9.50
CA GLU A 180 -14.28 7.88 8.98
C GLU A 180 -13.87 7.46 7.56
N ILE A 181 -13.81 6.14 7.30
CA ILE A 181 -13.45 5.60 5.99
C ILE A 181 -14.61 5.69 5.00
N ALA A 182 -15.84 5.36 5.43
CA ALA A 182 -17.03 5.40 4.56
C ALA A 182 -17.37 6.84 4.15
N ALA A 183 -17.19 7.82 5.03
CA ALA A 183 -17.39 9.24 4.67
C ALA A 183 -16.44 9.67 3.55
N ALA A 184 -15.14 9.34 3.66
CA ALA A 184 -14.17 9.63 2.61
C ALA A 184 -14.48 8.86 1.31
N GLN A 185 -14.93 7.60 1.45
CA GLN A 185 -15.35 6.80 0.30
C GLN A 185 -16.44 7.49 -0.51
N GLN A 186 -17.47 7.98 0.18
CA GLN A 186 -18.57 8.71 -0.45
C GLN A 186 -18.08 10.02 -1.07
N THR A 187 -17.38 10.86 -0.29
CA THR A 187 -16.83 12.15 -0.75
C THR A 187 -16.00 12.00 -2.00
N LEU A 188 -15.04 11.07 -2.01
CA LEU A 188 -14.15 10.86 -3.14
C LEU A 188 -14.88 10.28 -4.35
N THR A 189 -15.85 9.38 -4.13
CA THR A 189 -16.68 8.84 -5.22
C THR A 189 -17.50 9.94 -5.90
N ASP A 190 -18.12 10.81 -5.11
CA ASP A 190 -19.00 11.89 -5.63
C ASP A 190 -18.20 12.90 -6.47
N ILE A 191 -16.95 13.22 -6.08
CA ILE A 191 -16.12 14.20 -6.78
C ILE A 191 -15.38 13.56 -7.97
N SER A 192 -14.79 12.38 -7.79
CA SER A 192 -13.96 11.74 -8.82
C SER A 192 -14.75 10.93 -9.86
N GLY A 193 -16.03 10.65 -9.60
CA GLY A 193 -16.84 9.73 -10.40
C GLY A 193 -16.42 8.26 -10.30
N SER A 194 -15.43 7.95 -9.47
CA SER A 194 -14.86 6.59 -9.36
C SER A 194 -14.70 6.18 -7.91
N ARG A 195 -15.26 5.03 -7.54
CA ARG A 195 -15.17 4.51 -6.17
C ARG A 195 -13.72 4.12 -5.84
N PRO A 196 -13.10 4.62 -4.74
CA PRO A 196 -11.81 4.15 -4.27
C PRO A 196 -11.78 2.64 -4.01
N LEU A 197 -10.68 1.99 -4.39
CA LEU A 197 -10.43 0.55 -4.21
C LEU A 197 -9.38 0.28 -3.13
N PHE A 198 -8.53 1.26 -2.89
CA PHE A 198 -7.50 1.20 -1.88
C PHE A 198 -7.75 2.20 -0.75
N PHE A 199 -7.28 1.81 0.42
CA PHE A 199 -7.21 2.66 1.59
C PHE A 199 -5.76 2.69 2.09
N ARG A 200 -5.29 3.86 2.49
CA ARG A 200 -4.04 4.00 3.24
C ARG A 200 -4.33 4.61 4.61
N ALA A 201 -3.83 3.97 5.66
CA ALA A 201 -4.03 4.46 7.01
C ALA A 201 -3.19 5.72 7.28
N PRO A 202 -3.73 6.77 7.92
CA PRO A 202 -2.97 7.92 8.40
C PRO A 202 -1.68 7.51 9.11
N ALA A 203 -0.54 8.10 8.70
CA ALA A 203 0.81 7.75 9.14
C ALA A 203 1.20 6.28 8.96
N GLY A 204 0.37 5.46 8.31
CA GLY A 204 0.52 4.01 8.18
C GLY A 204 0.17 3.22 9.44
N LEU A 205 -0.37 3.88 10.47
CA LEU A 205 -0.67 3.27 11.76
C LEU A 205 -2.08 2.67 11.78
N ARG A 206 -2.21 1.49 12.39
CA ARG A 206 -3.47 0.74 12.39
C ARG A 206 -3.65 -0.09 13.66
N ASN A 207 -4.86 -0.61 13.83
CA ASN A 207 -5.20 -1.56 14.89
C ASN A 207 -5.89 -2.81 14.30
N PRO A 208 -6.16 -3.86 15.08
CA PRO A 208 -6.79 -5.10 14.59
C PRO A 208 -8.20 -4.93 14.02
N PHE A 209 -8.89 -3.81 14.29
CA PHE A 209 -10.25 -3.57 13.79
C PHE A 209 -10.27 -3.00 12.37
N LEU A 210 -9.14 -2.56 11.82
CA LEU A 210 -9.11 -1.91 10.51
C LEU A 210 -9.45 -2.89 9.39
N GLU A 211 -8.80 -4.07 9.33
CA GLU A 211 -9.00 -5.03 8.25
C GLU A 211 -10.45 -5.52 8.13
N PRO A 212 -11.18 -5.88 9.21
CA PRO A 212 -12.61 -6.18 9.13
C PRO A 212 -13.45 -5.06 8.52
N VAL A 213 -13.12 -3.79 8.86
CA VAL A 213 -13.82 -2.61 8.30
C VAL A 213 -13.53 -2.48 6.81
N LEU A 214 -12.27 -2.58 6.40
CA LEU A 214 -11.90 -2.51 4.99
C LEU A 214 -12.57 -3.62 4.16
N CYS A 215 -12.64 -4.84 4.69
CA CYS A 215 -13.33 -5.94 4.04
C CYS A 215 -14.82 -5.63 3.79
N ARG A 216 -15.53 -5.06 4.78
CA ARG A 216 -16.94 -4.65 4.61
C ARG A 216 -17.11 -3.55 3.57
N LEU A 217 -16.17 -2.61 3.52
CA LEU A 217 -16.21 -1.48 2.59
C LEU A 217 -15.65 -1.84 1.19
N GLY A 218 -15.15 -3.06 0.96
CA GLY A 218 -14.59 -3.48 -0.32
C GLY A 218 -13.25 -2.83 -0.65
N LEU A 219 -12.49 -2.41 0.38
CA LEU A 219 -11.21 -1.72 0.26
C LEU A 219 -10.02 -2.63 0.54
N HIS A 220 -8.91 -2.39 -0.13
CA HIS A 220 -7.62 -3.01 0.12
C HIS A 220 -6.69 -2.03 0.86
N LEU A 221 -6.01 -2.51 1.92
CA LEU A 221 -4.98 -1.72 2.57
C LEU A 221 -3.74 -1.66 1.69
N ALA A 222 -3.21 -0.44 1.45
CA ALA A 222 -1.95 -0.23 0.76
C ALA A 222 -0.97 0.55 1.65
N SER A 223 0.22 -0.02 1.81
CA SER A 223 1.38 0.65 2.39
C SER A 223 2.38 1.01 1.29
N TRP A 224 3.66 0.88 1.55
CA TRP A 224 4.75 1.23 0.62
C TRP A 224 5.94 0.29 0.80
N THR A 225 6.74 0.17 -0.24
CA THR A 225 8.06 -0.44 -0.15
C THR A 225 9.09 0.59 0.32
N ARG A 226 8.97 1.84 -0.21
CA ARG A 226 9.95 2.92 -0.03
C ARG A 226 9.29 4.21 0.41
N ARG A 227 9.94 4.90 1.35
CA ARG A 227 9.49 6.18 1.88
C ARG A 227 10.68 7.13 2.02
N GLY A 228 10.54 8.35 1.50
CA GLY A 228 11.57 9.40 1.54
C GLY A 228 11.58 10.23 2.82
N PHE A 229 10.46 10.26 3.58
CA PHE A 229 10.20 11.16 4.70
C PHE A 229 10.18 12.64 4.30
N ASP A 230 9.65 12.92 3.13
CA ASP A 230 9.51 14.24 2.50
C ASP A 230 8.62 15.22 3.27
N THR A 231 7.81 14.75 4.23
CA THR A 231 7.06 15.61 5.16
C THR A 231 7.91 16.19 6.29
N ARG A 232 9.11 15.67 6.52
CA ARG A 232 10.00 16.07 7.64
C ARG A 232 11.39 16.48 7.17
N THR A 233 11.84 15.96 6.04
CA THR A 233 13.18 16.17 5.49
C THR A 233 13.13 17.29 4.46
N ARG A 234 13.82 18.40 4.71
CA ARG A 234 13.89 19.58 3.83
C ARG A 234 14.93 19.45 2.70
N ASP A 235 15.79 18.43 2.77
CA ASP A 235 16.80 18.13 1.76
C ASP A 235 16.25 17.13 0.73
N ALA A 236 15.94 17.64 -0.47
CA ALA A 236 15.45 16.83 -1.58
C ALA A 236 16.44 15.73 -2.00
N THR A 237 17.75 15.94 -1.86
CA THR A 237 18.76 14.94 -2.20
C THR A 237 18.66 13.75 -1.27
N LEU A 238 18.56 13.98 0.04
CA LEU A 238 18.42 12.92 1.03
C LEU A 238 17.09 12.16 0.86
N VAL A 239 15.99 12.86 0.57
CA VAL A 239 14.68 12.24 0.28
C VAL A 239 14.80 11.33 -0.94
N THR A 240 15.39 11.85 -2.03
CA THR A 240 15.61 11.09 -3.27
C THR A 240 16.47 9.85 -3.03
N GLN A 241 17.60 9.98 -2.33
CA GLN A 241 18.47 8.85 -2.00
C GLN A 241 17.73 7.73 -1.26
N ARG A 242 16.85 8.08 -0.31
CA ARG A 242 16.04 7.10 0.43
C ARG A 242 15.05 6.37 -0.46
N LEU A 243 14.40 7.08 -1.38
CA LEU A 243 13.46 6.49 -2.33
C LEU A 243 14.15 5.60 -3.35
N LEU A 244 15.34 6.01 -3.83
CA LEU A 244 16.08 5.28 -4.86
C LEU A 244 16.96 4.14 -4.32
N ARG A 245 17.20 4.04 -3.02
CA ARG A 245 18.04 2.99 -2.45
C ARG A 245 17.51 1.60 -2.77
N GLY A 246 18.11 0.92 -3.77
CA GLY A 246 17.70 -0.41 -4.26
C GLY A 246 16.31 -0.39 -4.92
N LEU A 247 15.92 0.72 -5.58
CA LEU A 247 14.70 0.81 -6.37
C LEU A 247 14.67 -0.34 -7.39
N GLY A 248 13.55 -1.03 -7.44
CA GLY A 248 13.36 -2.18 -8.33
C GLY A 248 11.90 -2.38 -8.74
N PRO A 249 11.66 -3.35 -9.62
CA PRO A 249 10.31 -3.70 -10.04
C PRO A 249 9.39 -3.96 -8.85
N ARG A 250 8.12 -3.59 -9.00
CA ARG A 250 7.04 -3.82 -8.03
C ARG A 250 7.11 -2.95 -6.77
N ASP A 251 8.06 -2.01 -6.70
CA ASP A 251 8.12 -1.08 -5.57
C ASP A 251 6.92 -0.13 -5.55
N ILE A 252 6.42 0.16 -4.36
CA ILE A 252 5.44 1.21 -4.09
C ILE A 252 6.17 2.33 -3.37
N LEU A 253 6.28 3.48 -4.02
CA LEU A 253 6.95 4.68 -3.50
C LEU A 253 5.93 5.59 -2.84
N LEU A 254 6.29 6.16 -1.69
CA LEU A 254 5.46 7.11 -0.95
C LEU A 254 6.12 8.49 -0.91
N VAL A 255 5.39 9.48 -1.42
CA VAL A 255 5.64 10.92 -1.27
C VAL A 255 4.34 11.63 -0.89
N HIS A 256 4.39 12.95 -0.63
CA HIS A 256 3.24 13.72 -0.17
C HIS A 256 3.10 15.04 -0.96
N ASP A 257 1.88 15.36 -1.38
CA ASP A 257 1.54 16.67 -1.92
C ASP A 257 0.82 17.56 -0.89
N GLY A 258 0.19 16.95 0.10
CA GLY A 258 -0.62 17.68 1.07
C GLY A 258 0.14 18.32 2.24
N ASN A 259 1.29 17.82 2.63
CA ASN A 259 2.11 18.33 3.74
C ASN A 259 3.61 18.13 3.49
N PRO A 260 4.15 18.42 2.29
CA PRO A 260 5.57 18.27 2.06
C PRO A 260 6.37 19.28 2.89
N ALA A 261 7.55 18.87 3.39
CA ALA A 261 8.49 19.83 3.93
C ALA A 261 8.89 20.85 2.86
N ARG A 262 9.29 22.05 3.29
CA ARG A 262 9.75 23.09 2.39
C ARG A 262 11.25 23.34 2.56
N ASP A 263 11.96 23.52 1.46
CA ASP A 263 13.38 23.80 1.43
C ASP A 263 13.71 25.22 1.95
N ALA A 264 14.98 25.64 1.86
CA ALA A 264 15.41 26.98 2.27
C ALA A 264 14.82 28.12 1.39
N ARG A 265 14.32 27.79 0.19
CA ARG A 265 13.64 28.73 -0.73
C ARG A 265 12.13 28.71 -0.54
N ASN A 266 11.64 28.06 0.51
CA ASN A 266 10.21 27.82 0.78
C ASN A 266 9.49 27.02 -0.32
N GLN A 267 10.20 26.21 -1.12
CA GLN A 267 9.60 25.33 -2.12
C GLN A 267 9.29 23.97 -1.51
N PRO A 268 8.14 23.34 -1.86
CA PRO A 268 7.83 21.97 -1.48
C PRO A 268 8.89 21.00 -2.02
N VAL A 269 9.57 20.27 -1.13
CA VAL A 269 10.69 19.37 -1.53
C VAL A 269 10.26 18.30 -2.52
N VAL A 270 8.99 17.87 -2.50
CA VAL A 270 8.44 16.87 -3.42
C VAL A 270 8.62 17.29 -4.89
N LEU A 271 8.59 18.59 -5.18
CA LEU A 271 8.73 19.13 -6.55
C LEU A 271 10.15 18.99 -7.10
N ASP A 272 11.17 18.95 -6.24
CA ASP A 272 12.55 18.68 -6.62
C ASP A 272 12.87 17.17 -6.57
N VAL A 273 12.13 16.39 -5.78
CA VAL A 273 12.28 14.95 -5.62
C VAL A 273 11.70 14.18 -6.81
N LEU A 274 10.48 14.54 -7.24
CA LEU A 274 9.77 13.80 -8.28
C LEU A 274 10.52 13.69 -9.60
N PRO A 275 11.09 14.77 -10.19
CA PRO A 275 11.86 14.67 -11.43
C PRO A 275 12.98 13.63 -11.32
N ARG A 276 13.76 13.68 -10.24
CA ARG A 276 14.90 12.77 -10.02
C ARG A 276 14.46 11.31 -9.88
N VAL A 277 13.31 11.07 -9.22
CA VAL A 277 12.73 9.71 -9.07
C VAL A 277 12.24 9.20 -10.42
N LEU A 278 11.55 10.03 -11.20
CA LEU A 278 11.01 9.67 -12.51
C LEU A 278 12.13 9.43 -13.53
N GLU A 279 13.18 10.26 -13.53
CA GLU A 279 14.39 10.06 -14.36
C GLU A 279 15.10 8.74 -14.03
N ALA A 280 15.27 8.44 -12.75
CA ALA A 280 15.88 7.19 -12.30
C ALA A 280 15.05 5.96 -12.68
N ALA A 281 13.72 6.05 -12.57
CA ALA A 281 12.80 5.01 -13.01
C ALA A 281 12.91 4.77 -14.52
N ALA A 282 12.91 5.84 -15.32
CA ALA A 282 13.08 5.76 -16.78
C ALA A 282 14.42 5.15 -17.17
N ALA A 283 15.53 5.60 -16.54
CA ALA A 283 16.87 5.08 -16.78
C ALA A 283 17.00 3.58 -16.47
N THR A 284 16.19 3.06 -15.54
CA THR A 284 16.14 1.63 -15.20
C THR A 284 15.00 0.89 -15.89
N GLN A 285 14.32 1.50 -16.86
CA GLN A 285 13.18 0.93 -17.60
C GLN A 285 12.04 0.48 -16.67
N LEU A 286 11.81 1.19 -15.57
CA LEU A 286 10.68 0.99 -14.68
C LEU A 286 9.56 1.96 -15.09
N ARG A 287 8.36 1.44 -15.37
CA ARG A 287 7.20 2.26 -15.72
C ARG A 287 6.39 2.58 -14.47
N CYS A 288 6.00 3.84 -14.32
CA CYS A 288 5.08 4.26 -13.27
C CYS A 288 3.64 3.88 -13.64
N THR A 289 2.95 3.16 -12.75
CA THR A 289 1.55 2.75 -12.92
C THR A 289 0.73 3.13 -11.69
N THR A 290 -0.60 3.13 -11.84
CA THR A 290 -1.50 3.26 -10.69
C THR A 290 -1.65 1.92 -9.97
N LEU A 291 -2.01 1.94 -8.68
CA LEU A 291 -2.32 0.70 -7.96
C LEU A 291 -3.48 -0.05 -8.62
N ARG A 292 -4.46 0.68 -9.20
CA ARG A 292 -5.61 0.07 -9.90
C ARG A 292 -5.17 -0.70 -11.15
N ALA A 293 -4.38 -0.07 -12.01
CA ALA A 293 -3.89 -0.70 -13.22
C ALA A 293 -3.03 -1.94 -12.91
N ALA A 294 -2.24 -1.89 -11.84
CA ALA A 294 -1.42 -3.04 -11.42
C ALA A 294 -2.23 -4.27 -10.98
N ILE A 295 -3.51 -4.10 -10.56
CA ILE A 295 -4.39 -5.24 -10.21
C ILE A 295 -5.14 -5.78 -11.43
N ALA A 296 -5.32 -4.99 -12.48
CA ALA A 296 -6.05 -5.36 -13.69
C ALA A 296 -5.09 -5.39 -14.89
N PRO A 297 -4.14 -6.35 -14.97
CA PRO A 297 -3.24 -6.43 -16.11
C PRO A 297 -4.04 -6.70 -17.39
N GLY A 298 -4.01 -5.74 -18.31
CA GLY A 298 -4.66 -5.83 -19.64
C GLY A 298 -5.72 -4.78 -19.94
N ALA A 299 -6.01 -3.82 -19.04
CA ALA A 299 -6.98 -2.76 -19.31
C ALA A 299 -6.38 -1.48 -19.95
N GLU A 300 -5.06 -1.41 -20.09
CA GLU A 300 -4.36 -0.22 -20.63
C GLU A 300 -4.10 -0.30 -22.14
N ASP A 301 -4.40 -1.43 -22.81
CA ASP A 301 -4.21 -1.63 -24.27
C ASP A 301 -5.55 -1.71 -25.05
N ALA A 302 -6.67 -1.23 -24.48
CA ALA A 302 -7.97 -1.22 -25.14
C ALA A 302 -8.51 0.20 -25.38
#